data_305b9ab3a3fec2ed411d9d83f94d0c42
#
_entry.id   305b9ab3a3fec2ed411d9d83f94d0c42
#
_cell.length_a   1.000
_cell.length_b   1.000
_cell.length_c   1.000
_cell.angle_alpha   90.00
_cell.angle_beta   90.00
_cell.angle_gamma   90.00
#
_symmetry.space_group_name_H-M   'P 1'
#
loop_
_entity.id
_entity.type
_entity.pdbx_description
1 polymer ?
#
loop_
_entity_poly.entity_id
_entity_poly.type
_entity_poly.pdbx_seq_one_letter_code
_entity_poly.pdbx_strand_id
1 'polypeptide(L)'
;MDLDDIDMTVQEILTEMKDKSEVIVDLAYASLMYNSRDMVEKVRKIQDEMEDLKYAVRVKVIMAARTKEEAKQLSGILQIATAADRIARSAGDIAQLID
;
A
#
# COMPACT_ATOMS: atom_id res chain seq x y z
N MET A 1 3.65 -1.89 13.32
CA MET A 1 3.07 -0.52 13.46
C MET A 1 1.81 -0.59 14.29
N ASP A 2 1.71 0.23 15.32
CA ASP A 2 0.49 0.32 16.11
C ASP A 2 -0.47 1.30 15.43
N LEU A 3 -1.67 0.84 15.12
CA LEU A 3 -2.67 1.66 14.43
C LEU A 3 -3.10 2.88 15.25
N ASP A 4 -3.05 2.76 16.58
CA ASP A 4 -3.42 3.87 17.47
C ASP A 4 -2.41 5.02 17.40
N ASP A 5 -1.19 4.73 16.93
CA ASP A 5 -0.12 5.73 16.81
C ASP A 5 -0.10 6.40 15.43
N ILE A 6 -0.97 5.99 14.51
CA ILE A 6 -1.01 6.58 13.18
C ILE A 6 -1.78 7.89 13.23
N ASP A 7 -1.04 8.99 13.24
CA ASP A 7 -1.62 10.34 13.23
C ASP A 7 -1.65 10.90 11.81
N MET A 8 -2.14 10.08 10.87
CA MET A 8 -2.27 10.47 9.48
C MET A 8 -3.73 10.55 9.10
N THR A 9 -4.07 11.56 8.30
CA THR A 9 -5.41 11.64 7.71
C THR A 9 -5.56 10.55 6.63
N VAL A 10 -6.80 10.25 6.27
CA VAL A 10 -7.08 9.32 5.17
C VAL A 10 -6.37 9.76 3.89
N GLN A 11 -6.38 11.06 3.62
CA GLN A 11 -5.76 11.62 2.42
C GLN A 11 -4.25 11.43 2.43
N GLU A 12 -3.61 11.63 3.58
CA GLU A 12 -2.18 11.41 3.75
C GLU A 12 -1.81 9.94 3.56
N ILE A 13 -2.63 9.03 4.11
CA ILE A 13 -2.42 7.59 3.95
C ILE A 13 -2.51 7.19 2.48
N LEU A 14 -3.51 7.69 1.75
CA LEU A 14 -3.66 7.40 0.33
C LEU A 14 -2.48 7.91 -0.49
N THR A 15 -1.98 9.10 -0.17
CA THR A 15 -0.81 9.67 -0.84
C THR A 15 0.42 8.80 -0.60
N GLU A 16 0.63 8.35 0.64
CA GLU A 16 1.71 7.43 0.96
C GLU A 16 1.58 6.12 0.18
N MET A 17 0.38 5.56 0.10
CA MET A 17 0.15 4.33 -0.63
C MET A 17 0.41 4.50 -2.13
N LYS A 18 0.01 5.63 -2.69
CA LYS A 18 0.27 5.93 -4.09
C LYS A 18 1.77 6.02 -4.35
N ASP A 19 2.49 6.77 -3.53
CA ASP A 19 3.92 6.96 -3.68
C ASP A 19 4.66 5.62 -3.54
N LYS A 20 4.29 4.82 -2.57
CA LYS A 20 4.90 3.49 -2.36
C LYS A 20 4.59 2.54 -3.50
N SER A 21 3.41 2.63 -4.10
CA SER A 21 3.06 1.76 -5.24
C SER A 21 3.96 2.07 -6.45
N GLU A 22 4.30 3.33 -6.66
CA GLU A 22 5.23 3.72 -7.73
C GLU A 22 6.65 3.23 -7.45
N VAL A 23 7.13 3.43 -6.23
CA VAL A 23 8.47 3.01 -5.83
C VAL A 23 8.63 1.49 -5.90
N ILE A 24 7.63 0.73 -5.45
CA ILE A 24 7.71 -0.72 -5.42
C ILE A 24 7.78 -1.33 -6.82
N VAL A 25 7.07 -0.74 -7.78
CA VAL A 25 7.13 -1.20 -9.17
C VAL A 25 8.55 -0.97 -9.73
N ASP A 26 9.11 0.20 -9.49
CA ASP A 26 10.46 0.53 -9.93
C ASP A 26 11.51 -0.40 -9.31
N LEU A 27 11.36 -0.67 -8.00
CA LEU A 27 12.29 -1.56 -7.30
C LEU A 27 12.17 -3.00 -7.77
N ALA A 28 10.94 -3.48 -8.02
CA ALA A 28 10.73 -4.84 -8.52
C ALA A 28 11.36 -5.00 -9.92
N TYR A 29 11.16 -4.01 -10.77
CA TYR A 29 11.77 -3.99 -12.09
C TYR A 29 13.30 -4.01 -11.98
N ALA A 30 13.85 -3.13 -11.16
CA ALA A 30 15.31 -3.05 -10.97
C ALA A 30 15.88 -4.32 -10.35
N SER A 31 15.16 -4.94 -9.41
CA SER A 31 15.61 -6.18 -8.80
C SER A 31 15.75 -7.29 -9.84
N LEU A 32 14.82 -7.34 -10.78
CA LEU A 32 14.83 -8.32 -11.86
C LEU A 32 15.95 -8.02 -12.86
N MET A 33 16.08 -6.76 -13.26
CA MET A 33 17.08 -6.35 -14.27
C MET A 33 18.51 -6.52 -13.76
N TYR A 34 18.75 -6.26 -12.48
CA TYR A 34 20.09 -6.32 -11.89
C TYR A 34 20.32 -7.56 -11.03
N ASN A 35 19.32 -8.44 -10.94
CA ASN A 35 19.39 -9.65 -10.14
C ASN A 35 19.84 -9.36 -8.70
N SER A 36 19.26 -8.34 -8.08
CA SER A 36 19.69 -7.81 -6.79
C SER A 36 18.79 -8.28 -5.66
N ARG A 37 19.36 -9.06 -4.74
CA ARG A 37 18.63 -9.50 -3.55
C ARG A 37 18.37 -8.35 -2.58
N ASP A 38 19.26 -7.36 -2.54
CA ASP A 38 19.05 -6.18 -1.70
C ASP A 38 17.79 -5.43 -2.11
N MET A 39 17.54 -5.32 -3.41
CA MET A 39 16.32 -4.67 -3.91
C MET A 39 15.09 -5.51 -3.61
N VAL A 40 15.19 -6.84 -3.66
CA VAL A 40 14.10 -7.74 -3.27
C VAL A 40 13.70 -7.50 -1.82
N GLU A 41 14.67 -7.34 -0.93
CA GLU A 41 14.39 -7.05 0.48
C GLU A 41 13.68 -5.71 0.66
N LYS A 42 14.06 -4.70 -0.12
CA LYS A 42 13.38 -3.40 -0.12
C LYS A 42 11.94 -3.53 -0.61
N VAL A 43 11.70 -4.35 -1.62
CA VAL A 43 10.34 -4.62 -2.12
C VAL A 43 9.49 -5.22 -1.01
N ARG A 44 10.02 -6.21 -0.29
CA ARG A 44 9.30 -6.86 0.81
C ARG A 44 8.95 -5.88 1.92
N LYS A 45 9.89 -5.00 2.25
CA LYS A 45 9.67 -3.99 3.28
C LYS A 45 8.52 -3.06 2.88
N ILE A 46 8.50 -2.62 1.62
CA ILE A 46 7.44 -1.73 1.13
C ILE A 46 6.10 -2.48 1.09
N GLN A 47 6.09 -3.76 0.73
CA GLN A 47 4.87 -4.57 0.79
C GLN A 47 4.27 -4.59 2.19
N ASP A 48 5.11 -4.79 3.20
CA ASP A 48 4.66 -4.81 4.60
C ASP A 48 4.10 -3.44 5.01
N GLU A 49 4.79 -2.37 4.63
CA GLU A 49 4.33 -1.01 4.91
C GLU A 49 3.00 -0.73 4.22
N MET A 50 2.84 -1.19 2.98
CA MET A 50 1.61 -1.03 2.21
C MET A 50 0.43 -1.74 2.88
N GLU A 51 0.68 -2.94 3.40
CA GLU A 51 -0.36 -3.71 4.09
C GLU A 51 -0.81 -3.00 5.36
N ASP A 52 0.13 -2.44 6.12
CA ASP A 52 -0.20 -1.64 7.31
C ASP A 52 -1.03 -0.42 6.95
N LEU A 53 -0.66 0.28 5.88
CA LEU A 53 -1.38 1.47 5.43
C LEU A 53 -2.80 1.12 4.95
N LYS A 54 -2.93 0.02 4.24
CA LYS A 54 -4.25 -0.46 3.78
C LYS A 54 -5.17 -0.72 4.98
N TYR A 55 -4.64 -1.37 6.01
CA TYR A 55 -5.40 -1.65 7.21
C TYR A 55 -5.78 -0.35 7.94
N ALA A 56 -4.83 0.59 8.05
CA ALA A 56 -5.07 1.86 8.70
C ALA A 56 -6.17 2.68 8.02
N VAL A 57 -6.15 2.74 6.68
CA VAL A 57 -7.17 3.49 5.95
C VAL A 57 -8.54 2.84 6.10
N ARG A 58 -8.58 1.51 6.12
CA ARG A 58 -9.84 0.76 6.30
C ARG A 58 -10.46 1.07 7.66
N VAL A 59 -9.66 1.05 8.72
CA VAL A 59 -10.13 1.34 10.07
C VAL A 59 -10.67 2.78 10.14
N LYS A 60 -9.92 3.74 9.60
CA LYS A 60 -10.32 5.15 9.63
C LYS A 60 -11.62 5.39 8.85
N VAL A 61 -11.77 4.72 7.71
CA VAL A 61 -12.98 4.82 6.90
C VAL A 61 -14.19 4.28 7.65
N ILE A 62 -14.05 3.10 8.27
CA ILE A 62 -15.13 2.50 9.04
C ILE A 62 -15.55 3.41 10.19
N MET A 63 -14.59 4.03 10.87
CA MET A 63 -14.87 4.92 11.99
C MET A 63 -15.48 6.26 11.55
N ALA A 64 -15.21 6.70 10.33
CA ALA A 64 -15.67 8.00 9.83
C ALA A 64 -17.05 7.96 9.20
N ALA A 65 -17.50 6.81 8.69
CA ALA A 65 -18.78 6.70 7.98
C ALA A 65 -19.94 6.87 8.94
N ARG A 66 -20.76 7.90 8.73
CA ARG A 66 -21.91 8.19 9.56
C ARG A 66 -23.22 8.18 8.78
N THR A 67 -23.15 8.38 7.47
CA THR A 67 -24.33 8.38 6.59
C THR A 67 -24.07 7.45 5.42
N LYS A 68 -25.15 7.10 4.72
CA LYS A 68 -25.06 6.28 3.52
C LYS A 68 -24.25 6.97 2.41
N GLU A 69 -24.40 8.28 2.29
CA GLU A 69 -23.67 9.05 1.28
C GLU A 69 -22.16 9.11 1.59
N GLU A 70 -21.82 9.33 2.86
CA GLU A 70 -20.42 9.30 3.30
C GLU A 70 -19.82 7.92 3.07
N ALA A 71 -20.58 6.85 3.37
CA ALA A 71 -20.13 5.49 3.13
C ALA A 71 -19.82 5.24 1.66
N LYS A 72 -20.61 5.81 0.75
CA LYS A 72 -20.38 5.71 -0.70
C LYS A 72 -19.06 6.36 -1.11
N GLN A 73 -18.81 7.58 -0.62
CA GLN A 73 -17.57 8.31 -0.91
C GLN A 73 -16.35 7.57 -0.36
N LEU A 74 -16.48 7.07 0.87
CA LEU A 74 -15.39 6.36 1.54
C LEU A 74 -15.13 5.00 0.91
N SER A 75 -16.16 4.40 0.30
CA SER A 75 -16.00 3.17 -0.48
C SER A 75 -15.05 3.36 -1.66
N GLY A 76 -15.13 4.51 -2.34
CA GLY A 76 -14.20 4.84 -3.42
C GLY A 76 -12.75 4.92 -2.92
N ILE A 77 -12.55 5.47 -1.73
CA ILE A 77 -11.25 5.56 -1.09
C ILE A 77 -10.69 4.16 -0.82
N LEU A 78 -11.54 3.25 -0.32
CA LEU A 78 -11.12 1.86 -0.08
C LEU A 78 -10.76 1.14 -1.37
N GLN A 79 -11.44 1.44 -2.47
CA GLN A 79 -11.12 0.87 -3.77
C GLN A 79 -9.73 1.31 -4.25
N ILE A 80 -9.39 2.58 -4.05
CA ILE A 80 -8.06 3.10 -4.40
C ILE A 80 -6.98 2.39 -3.57
N ALA A 81 -7.22 2.26 -2.27
CA ALA A 81 -6.29 1.57 -1.37
C ALA A 81 -6.09 0.11 -1.78
N THR A 82 -7.17 -0.57 -2.14
CA THR A 82 -7.12 -1.96 -2.61
C THR A 82 -6.31 -2.07 -3.91
N ALA A 83 -6.50 -1.13 -4.84
CA ALA A 83 -5.75 -1.11 -6.09
C ALA A 83 -4.24 -0.93 -5.84
N ALA A 84 -3.88 0.00 -4.96
CA ALA A 84 -2.47 0.23 -4.60
C ALA A 84 -1.84 -1.02 -3.97
N ASP A 85 -2.59 -1.70 -3.10
CA ASP A 85 -2.12 -2.93 -2.47
C ASP A 85 -1.92 -4.05 -3.49
N ARG A 86 -2.79 -4.16 -4.48
CA ARG A 86 -2.65 -5.15 -5.56
C ARG A 86 -1.40 -4.90 -6.40
N ILE A 87 -1.10 -3.64 -6.67
CA ILE A 87 0.13 -3.26 -7.37
C ILE A 87 1.34 -3.73 -6.56
N ALA A 88 1.33 -3.49 -5.25
CA ALA A 88 2.42 -3.89 -4.37
C ALA A 88 2.59 -5.41 -4.34
N ARG A 89 1.50 -6.16 -4.30
CA ARG A 89 1.55 -7.63 -4.32
C ARG A 89 2.10 -8.16 -5.64
N SER A 90 1.67 -7.58 -6.76
CA SER A 90 2.17 -7.96 -8.08
C SER A 90 3.67 -7.70 -8.19
N ALA A 91 4.12 -6.56 -7.70
CA ALA A 91 5.53 -6.22 -7.69
C ALA A 91 6.33 -7.22 -6.84
N GLY A 92 5.78 -7.62 -5.68
CA GLY A 92 6.38 -8.62 -4.83
C GLY A 92 6.51 -9.98 -5.52
N ASP A 93 5.48 -10.38 -6.25
CA ASP A 93 5.51 -11.63 -7.01
C ASP A 93 6.61 -11.61 -8.06
N ILE A 94 6.80 -10.48 -8.74
CA ILE A 94 7.88 -10.33 -9.72
C ILE A 94 9.24 -10.44 -9.02
N ALA A 95 9.41 -9.78 -7.88
CA ALA A 95 10.65 -9.82 -7.12
C ALA A 95 11.00 -11.22 -6.65
N GLN A 96 10.00 -12.07 -6.37
CA GLN A 96 10.21 -13.46 -5.95
C GLN A 96 10.81 -14.33 -7.05
N LEU A 97 10.82 -13.89 -8.29
CA LEU A 97 11.46 -14.61 -9.39
C LEU A 97 12.97 -14.63 -9.26
N ILE A 98 13.51 -13.84 -8.36
CA ILE A 98 14.95 -13.76 -8.09
C ILE A 98 15.27 -14.68 -6.91
N ASP A 99 16.17 -15.61 -7.13
CA ASP A 99 16.64 -16.55 -6.10
C ASP A 99 17.96 -16.12 -5.50
#